data_16310ec6368b890183d0c3dd74c127c9
#
_entry.id   16310ec6368b890183d0c3dd74c127c9
#
_cell.length_a   1.000
_cell.length_b   1.000
_cell.length_c   1.000
_cell.angle_alpha   90.00
_cell.angle_beta   90.00
_cell.angle_gamma   90.00
#
_symmetry.space_group_name_H-M   'P 1'
#
loop_
_entity.id
_entity.type
_entity.pdbx_description
1 polymer ?
#
loop_
_entity_poly.entity_id
_entity_poly.type
_entity_poly.pdbx_seq_one_letter_code
_entity_poly.pdbx_strand_id
1 'polypeptide(L)'
;MSAEARPHRLDQRGLDAPVEGTLTAVDALLETTLVELRAALVEAGTSRDIAPGPLEVDLVGELADRLANHGKRLRPRLAHWGWALGGAPEPTRHELARVAAALELLHLFALVQDDVMDRSDTRRGVPALHVVATERHRDADGLGDPQLFGDSVAVLVADLALSEAGLLVAPATPPVRAVWRLMTVELVDGQLLDVTHTAGRRRDLATSRRIARFKSGRYTITRPLQLGALVAGADPARLERLLAWGDLVGDAFAVRDDLLGVWGDPEVTGKPAGDDLLAGKPTVLLTWAHEMLPTHARPLLDACDDGRLDADGVARLQAAMEAAGVRERAEDEVARLAEQAHRDLEALGPDPAAEEALRDLVASIAWRAS
;
A
#
# COMPACT_ATOMS: atom_id res chain seq x y z
N MET A 1 8.46 -17.77 37.93
CA MET A 1 8.73 -18.52 36.70
C MET A 1 7.55 -18.26 35.78
N SER A 2 7.62 -17.18 35.03
CA SER A 2 6.61 -16.83 34.00
C SER A 2 7.11 -17.32 32.68
N ALA A 3 6.32 -18.17 32.02
CA ALA A 3 6.60 -18.65 30.66
C ALA A 3 6.41 -17.48 29.68
N GLU A 4 7.50 -17.02 29.10
CA GLU A 4 7.47 -16.14 27.94
C GLU A 4 6.76 -16.87 26.78
N ALA A 5 5.58 -16.38 26.43
CA ALA A 5 4.91 -16.80 25.20
C ALA A 5 5.71 -16.25 24.02
N ARG A 6 6.43 -17.12 23.31
CA ARG A 6 7.05 -16.80 22.02
C ARG A 6 5.94 -16.36 21.07
N PRO A 7 6.12 -15.26 20.30
CA PRO A 7 5.13 -14.87 19.31
C PRO A 7 4.97 -16.00 18.29
N HIS A 8 3.76 -16.53 18.17
CA HIS A 8 3.40 -17.49 17.15
C HIS A 8 3.68 -16.85 15.79
N ARG A 9 4.63 -17.41 15.03
CA ARG A 9 4.64 -17.23 13.58
C ARG A 9 3.32 -17.82 13.11
N LEU A 10 2.41 -16.94 12.67
CA LEU A 10 1.15 -17.34 12.07
C LEU A 10 1.45 -18.36 10.97
N ASP A 11 0.91 -19.55 11.11
CA ASP A 11 0.97 -20.56 10.06
C ASP A 11 0.09 -20.09 8.91
N GLN A 12 0.70 -19.38 7.95
CA GLN A 12 0.02 -18.81 6.79
C GLN A 12 -0.59 -19.87 5.87
N ARG A 13 -0.23 -21.16 6.06
CA ARG A 13 -0.66 -22.25 5.18
C ARG A 13 -2.14 -22.59 5.28
N GLY A 14 -2.78 -22.37 6.44
CA GLY A 14 -4.22 -22.60 6.61
C GLY A 14 -5.10 -21.55 5.95
N LEU A 15 -4.60 -20.30 5.85
CA LEU A 15 -5.29 -19.15 5.25
C LEU A 15 -5.14 -19.11 3.72
N ASP A 16 -4.17 -19.81 3.16
CA ASP A 16 -3.80 -19.73 1.76
C ASP A 16 -4.65 -20.64 0.86
N ALA A 17 -5.06 -21.81 1.32
CA ALA A 17 -5.73 -22.80 0.49
C ALA A 17 -6.99 -22.29 -0.27
N PRO A 18 -7.93 -21.53 0.35
CA PRO A 18 -9.09 -21.00 -0.39
C PRO A 18 -8.72 -19.89 -1.39
N VAL A 19 -7.69 -19.10 -1.10
CA VAL A 19 -7.25 -17.94 -1.92
C VAL A 19 -6.31 -18.35 -3.04
N GLU A 20 -5.62 -19.48 -2.92
CA GLU A 20 -4.56 -19.92 -3.83
C GLU A 20 -5.02 -19.98 -5.29
N GLY A 21 -6.22 -20.49 -5.55
CA GLY A 21 -6.80 -20.51 -6.89
C GLY A 21 -7.01 -19.11 -7.48
N THR A 22 -7.37 -18.12 -6.65
CA THR A 22 -7.48 -16.72 -7.09
C THR A 22 -6.11 -16.13 -7.39
N LEU A 23 -5.12 -16.37 -6.53
CA LEU A 23 -3.75 -15.87 -6.74
C LEU A 23 -3.09 -16.48 -7.98
N THR A 24 -3.28 -17.79 -8.23
CA THR A 24 -2.81 -18.45 -9.46
C THR A 24 -3.45 -17.81 -10.70
N ALA A 25 -4.76 -17.52 -10.67
CA ALA A 25 -5.44 -16.85 -11.77
C ALA A 25 -4.95 -15.40 -11.97
N VAL A 26 -4.63 -14.70 -10.89
CA VAL A 26 -4.01 -13.36 -10.92
C VAL A 26 -2.66 -13.42 -11.62
N ASP A 27 -1.79 -14.39 -11.26
CA ASP A 27 -0.47 -14.54 -11.88
C ASP A 27 -0.57 -14.79 -13.39
N ALA A 28 -1.43 -15.71 -13.80
CA ALA A 28 -1.67 -16.01 -15.21
C ALA A 28 -2.20 -14.79 -15.99
N LEU A 29 -3.06 -13.96 -15.38
CA LEU A 29 -3.55 -12.73 -15.99
C LEU A 29 -2.47 -11.66 -16.11
N LEU A 30 -1.64 -11.48 -15.08
CA LEU A 30 -0.51 -10.54 -15.11
C LEU A 30 0.51 -10.93 -16.19
N GLU A 31 0.85 -12.23 -16.31
CA GLU A 31 1.70 -12.73 -17.39
C GLU A 31 1.09 -12.45 -18.76
N THR A 32 -0.21 -12.72 -18.96
CA THR A 32 -0.93 -12.43 -20.20
C THR A 32 -0.89 -10.93 -20.52
N THR A 33 -1.15 -10.07 -19.54
CA THR A 33 -1.10 -8.60 -19.69
C THR A 33 0.28 -8.13 -20.15
N LEU A 34 1.37 -8.68 -19.59
CA LEU A 34 2.73 -8.33 -20.01
C LEU A 34 3.02 -8.76 -21.46
N VAL A 35 2.51 -9.93 -21.88
CA VAL A 35 2.65 -10.40 -23.28
C VAL A 35 1.87 -9.50 -24.25
N GLU A 36 0.62 -9.15 -23.89
CA GLU A 36 -0.22 -8.26 -24.71
C GLU A 36 0.37 -6.86 -24.81
N LEU A 37 0.87 -6.31 -23.70
CA LEU A 37 1.54 -4.99 -23.69
C LEU A 37 2.80 -5.00 -24.55
N ARG A 38 3.60 -6.06 -24.52
CA ARG A 38 4.77 -6.20 -25.38
C ARG A 38 4.38 -6.30 -26.86
N ALA A 39 3.30 -7.00 -27.19
CA ALA A 39 2.77 -7.07 -28.54
C ALA A 39 2.27 -5.70 -29.02
N ALA A 40 1.59 -4.93 -28.18
CA ALA A 40 1.13 -3.59 -28.49
C ALA A 40 2.29 -2.61 -28.78
N LEU A 41 3.41 -2.71 -28.04
CA LEU A 41 4.60 -1.93 -28.30
C LEU A 41 5.23 -2.28 -29.66
N VAL A 42 5.24 -3.56 -30.04
CA VAL A 42 5.70 -4.00 -31.37
C VAL A 42 4.80 -3.43 -32.47
N GLU A 43 3.48 -3.52 -32.30
CA GLU A 43 2.50 -2.97 -33.26
C GLU A 43 2.63 -1.45 -33.41
N ALA A 44 2.89 -0.73 -32.31
CA ALA A 44 3.13 0.71 -32.33
C ALA A 44 4.45 1.11 -33.04
N GLY A 45 5.22 0.14 -33.56
CA GLY A 45 6.48 0.38 -34.24
C GLY A 45 7.63 0.79 -33.33
N THR A 46 7.49 0.53 -32.04
CA THR A 46 8.54 0.77 -31.05
C THR A 46 9.56 -0.39 -30.97
N SER A 47 9.27 -1.50 -31.67
CA SER A 47 10.26 -2.58 -31.88
C SER A 47 11.34 -2.06 -32.83
N ARG A 48 12.54 -1.89 -32.31
CA ARG A 48 13.67 -1.35 -33.08
C ARG A 48 14.47 -2.49 -33.67
N ASP A 49 14.72 -2.43 -34.96
CA ASP A 49 15.66 -3.30 -35.65
C ASP A 49 17.14 -3.00 -35.31
N ILE A 50 17.36 -2.07 -34.39
CA ILE A 50 18.69 -1.62 -33.94
C ILE A 50 18.91 -2.20 -32.54
N ALA A 51 20.11 -2.74 -32.30
CA ALA A 51 20.49 -3.20 -30.97
C ALA A 51 20.30 -2.08 -29.93
N PRO A 52 19.64 -2.36 -28.77
CA PRO A 52 19.34 -1.34 -27.78
C PRO A 52 20.62 -0.67 -27.29
N GLY A 53 20.59 0.67 -27.25
CA GLY A 53 21.67 1.45 -26.65
C GLY A 53 21.64 1.33 -25.12
N PRO A 54 22.73 1.76 -24.44
CA PRO A 54 22.86 1.62 -22.98
C PRO A 54 21.80 2.40 -22.19
N LEU A 55 21.18 3.43 -22.80
CA LEU A 55 20.12 4.23 -22.20
C LEU A 55 18.70 3.75 -22.56
N GLU A 56 18.58 2.76 -23.42
CA GLU A 56 17.27 2.22 -23.77
C GLU A 56 16.73 1.36 -22.62
N VAL A 57 15.47 1.62 -22.25
CA VAL A 57 14.78 0.96 -21.15
C VAL A 57 13.70 0.04 -21.72
N ASP A 58 13.74 -1.23 -21.33
CA ASP A 58 12.62 -2.17 -21.55
C ASP A 58 11.55 -1.91 -20.49
N LEU A 59 10.60 -1.00 -20.78
CA LEU A 59 9.54 -0.64 -19.82
C LEU A 59 8.71 -1.84 -19.38
N VAL A 60 8.48 -2.82 -20.27
CA VAL A 60 7.72 -4.04 -19.94
C VAL A 60 8.56 -4.98 -19.07
N GLY A 61 9.86 -5.05 -19.30
CA GLY A 61 10.80 -5.78 -18.43
C GLY A 61 10.86 -5.19 -17.02
N GLU A 62 10.99 -3.86 -16.91
CA GLU A 62 10.97 -3.17 -15.61
C GLU A 62 9.63 -3.40 -14.87
N LEU A 63 8.51 -3.36 -15.59
CA LEU A 63 7.19 -3.67 -15.02
C LEU A 63 7.12 -5.12 -14.52
N ALA A 64 7.61 -6.07 -15.31
CA ALA A 64 7.63 -7.50 -14.96
C ALA A 64 8.48 -7.78 -13.71
N ASP A 65 9.68 -7.19 -13.63
CA ASP A 65 10.59 -7.35 -12.50
C ASP A 65 9.97 -6.84 -11.19
N ARG A 66 9.25 -5.71 -11.25
CA ARG A 66 8.55 -5.15 -10.09
C ARG A 66 7.33 -5.99 -9.68
N LEU A 67 6.59 -6.54 -10.64
CA LEU A 67 5.50 -7.47 -10.38
C LEU A 67 6.02 -8.79 -9.76
N ALA A 68 7.15 -9.30 -10.22
CA ALA A 68 7.78 -10.52 -9.67
C ALA A 68 8.21 -10.32 -8.20
N ASN A 69 8.66 -9.13 -7.83
CA ASN A 69 8.98 -8.76 -6.44
C ASN A 69 7.72 -8.34 -5.66
N HIS A 70 6.66 -9.15 -5.77
CA HIS A 70 5.42 -8.90 -5.04
C HIS A 70 5.58 -9.11 -3.53
N GLY A 71 4.78 -8.37 -2.74
CA GLY A 71 4.67 -8.58 -1.30
C GLY A 71 3.67 -9.67 -0.93
N LYS A 72 2.94 -9.44 0.17
CA LYS A 72 1.96 -10.39 0.74
C LYS A 72 0.66 -10.52 -0.08
N ARG A 73 0.51 -9.77 -1.19
CA ARG A 73 -0.69 -9.75 -2.05
C ARG A 73 -1.98 -9.54 -1.27
N LEU A 74 -1.97 -8.60 -0.33
CA LEU A 74 -3.08 -8.37 0.58
C LEU A 74 -4.37 -7.94 -0.17
N ARG A 75 -4.25 -7.11 -1.21
CA ARG A 75 -5.40 -6.60 -1.97
C ARG A 75 -6.13 -7.69 -2.76
N PRO A 76 -5.48 -8.55 -3.54
CA PRO A 76 -6.11 -9.73 -4.13
C PRO A 76 -6.76 -10.66 -3.12
N ARG A 77 -6.14 -10.88 -1.96
CA ARG A 77 -6.70 -11.70 -0.87
C ARG A 77 -7.98 -11.10 -0.33
N LEU A 78 -7.99 -9.79 -0.07
CA LEU A 78 -9.20 -9.09 0.41
C LEU A 78 -10.31 -9.06 -0.63
N ALA A 79 -10.00 -8.91 -1.91
CA ALA A 79 -10.97 -9.05 -2.99
C ALA A 79 -11.58 -10.46 -3.00
N HIS A 80 -10.77 -11.51 -2.81
CA HIS A 80 -11.25 -12.87 -2.68
C HIS A 80 -12.20 -13.04 -1.48
N TRP A 81 -11.82 -12.55 -0.30
CA TRP A 81 -12.66 -12.68 0.89
C TRP A 81 -13.96 -11.86 0.79
N GLY A 82 -13.91 -10.69 0.17
CA GLY A 82 -15.13 -9.94 -0.15
C GLY A 82 -16.07 -10.73 -1.08
N TRP A 83 -15.52 -11.40 -2.09
CA TRP A 83 -16.25 -12.25 -3.01
C TRP A 83 -16.83 -13.49 -2.31
N ALA A 84 -16.06 -14.14 -1.42
CA ALA A 84 -16.51 -15.27 -0.62
C ALA A 84 -17.69 -14.88 0.27
N LEU A 85 -17.58 -13.77 1.00
CA LEU A 85 -18.67 -13.21 1.80
C LEU A 85 -19.89 -12.79 0.97
N GLY A 86 -19.72 -12.50 -0.32
CA GLY A 86 -20.78 -12.24 -1.27
C GLY A 86 -21.49 -13.50 -1.78
N GLY A 87 -21.04 -14.68 -1.39
CA GLY A 87 -21.61 -15.99 -1.77
C GLY A 87 -20.83 -16.74 -2.84
N ALA A 88 -19.66 -16.25 -3.24
CA ALA A 88 -18.69 -16.89 -4.14
C ALA A 88 -19.30 -17.55 -5.41
N PRO A 89 -20.13 -16.85 -6.22
CA PRO A 89 -20.77 -17.46 -7.37
C PRO A 89 -19.75 -17.79 -8.47
N GLU A 90 -19.63 -19.07 -8.80
CA GLU A 90 -18.61 -19.57 -9.75
C GLU A 90 -18.56 -18.81 -11.09
N PRO A 91 -19.68 -18.39 -11.71
CA PRO A 91 -19.62 -17.61 -12.95
C PRO A 91 -18.86 -16.28 -12.86
N THR A 92 -18.68 -15.73 -11.65
CA THR A 92 -17.98 -14.44 -11.43
C THR A 92 -16.50 -14.59 -11.08
N ARG A 93 -15.99 -15.81 -10.97
CA ARG A 93 -14.58 -16.08 -10.60
C ARG A 93 -13.58 -15.41 -11.56
N HIS A 94 -13.87 -15.40 -12.85
CA HIS A 94 -12.98 -14.76 -13.83
C HIS A 94 -12.99 -13.23 -13.70
N GLU A 95 -14.13 -12.62 -13.39
CA GLU A 95 -14.21 -11.18 -13.10
C GLU A 95 -13.44 -10.83 -11.82
N LEU A 96 -13.56 -11.66 -10.77
CA LEU A 96 -12.76 -11.53 -9.55
C LEU A 96 -11.26 -11.54 -9.85
N ALA A 97 -10.79 -12.51 -10.64
CA ALA A 97 -9.36 -12.62 -10.98
C ALA A 97 -8.86 -11.37 -11.71
N ARG A 98 -9.65 -10.81 -12.67
CA ARG A 98 -9.29 -9.56 -13.36
C ARG A 98 -9.23 -8.36 -12.42
N VAL A 99 -10.20 -8.21 -11.53
CA VAL A 99 -10.22 -7.13 -10.54
C VAL A 99 -9.03 -7.28 -9.57
N ALA A 100 -8.73 -8.50 -9.15
CA ALA A 100 -7.61 -8.78 -8.26
C ALA A 100 -6.25 -8.53 -8.93
N ALA A 101 -6.07 -8.87 -10.22
CA ALA A 101 -4.88 -8.54 -10.99
C ALA A 101 -4.74 -7.02 -11.20
N ALA A 102 -5.84 -6.34 -11.48
CA ALA A 102 -5.85 -4.88 -11.59
C ALA A 102 -5.43 -4.19 -10.28
N LEU A 103 -5.82 -4.74 -9.12
CA LEU A 103 -5.39 -4.23 -7.82
C LEU A 103 -3.88 -4.34 -7.60
N GLU A 104 -3.21 -5.37 -8.13
CA GLU A 104 -1.75 -5.49 -8.06
C GLU A 104 -1.05 -4.46 -8.96
N LEU A 105 -1.55 -4.25 -10.18
CA LEU A 105 -1.04 -3.22 -11.08
C LEU A 105 -1.25 -1.81 -10.51
N LEU A 106 -2.42 -1.51 -9.96
CA LEU A 106 -2.67 -0.23 -9.28
C LEU A 106 -1.76 -0.04 -8.07
N HIS A 107 -1.47 -1.12 -7.34
CA HIS A 107 -0.54 -1.07 -6.22
C HIS A 107 0.89 -0.80 -6.68
N LEU A 108 1.31 -1.42 -7.78
CA LEU A 108 2.63 -1.14 -8.35
C LEU A 108 2.75 0.31 -8.81
N PHE A 109 1.75 0.82 -9.53
CA PHE A 109 1.65 2.24 -9.88
C PHE A 109 1.85 3.14 -8.65
N ALA A 110 1.07 2.89 -7.58
CA ALA A 110 1.14 3.69 -6.35
C ALA A 110 2.51 3.64 -5.69
N LEU A 111 3.13 2.45 -5.61
CA LEU A 111 4.45 2.29 -4.99
C LEU A 111 5.55 3.00 -5.78
N VAL A 112 5.57 2.85 -7.10
CA VAL A 112 6.61 3.45 -7.95
C VAL A 112 6.53 4.97 -7.93
N GLN A 113 5.32 5.54 -7.98
CA GLN A 113 5.15 6.99 -7.89
C GLN A 113 5.46 7.53 -6.48
N ASP A 114 5.06 6.81 -5.43
CA ASP A 114 5.38 7.15 -4.05
C ASP A 114 6.91 7.21 -3.82
N ASP A 115 7.66 6.22 -4.34
CA ASP A 115 9.12 6.19 -4.25
C ASP A 115 9.77 7.41 -4.90
N VAL A 116 9.26 7.87 -6.05
CA VAL A 116 9.74 9.09 -6.72
C VAL A 116 9.41 10.34 -5.91
N MET A 117 8.18 10.46 -5.40
CA MET A 117 7.70 11.63 -4.65
C MET A 117 8.39 11.76 -3.30
N ASP A 118 8.63 10.62 -2.63
CA ASP A 118 9.25 10.54 -1.29
C ASP A 118 10.78 10.45 -1.35
N ARG A 119 11.38 10.35 -2.54
CA ARG A 119 12.82 10.10 -2.73
C ARG A 119 13.30 8.84 -2.00
N SER A 120 12.50 7.79 -1.99
CA SER A 120 12.85 6.54 -1.32
C SER A 120 13.89 5.76 -2.12
N ASP A 121 15.06 5.51 -1.54
CA ASP A 121 16.15 4.80 -2.23
C ASP A 121 15.83 3.31 -2.46
N THR A 122 15.06 2.72 -1.56
CA THR A 122 14.80 1.27 -1.56
C THR A 122 13.32 0.95 -1.37
N ARG A 123 12.89 -0.17 -1.98
CA ARG A 123 11.57 -0.75 -1.78
C ARG A 123 11.67 -2.27 -1.62
N ARG A 124 11.18 -2.81 -0.50
CA ARG A 124 11.25 -4.26 -0.19
C ARG A 124 12.68 -4.83 -0.26
N GLY A 125 13.65 -4.07 0.24
CA GLY A 125 15.05 -4.49 0.29
C GLY A 125 15.81 -4.44 -1.05
N VAL A 126 15.19 -3.92 -2.13
CA VAL A 126 15.84 -3.69 -3.42
C VAL A 126 15.81 -2.20 -3.78
N PRO A 127 16.75 -1.72 -4.61
CA PRO A 127 16.73 -0.32 -5.06
C PRO A 127 15.41 0.05 -5.75
N ALA A 128 14.89 1.25 -5.47
CA ALA A 128 13.72 1.79 -6.13
C ALA A 128 13.98 1.99 -7.65
N LEU A 129 12.92 1.97 -8.46
CA LEU A 129 13.06 2.02 -9.92
C LEU A 129 13.76 3.29 -10.41
N HIS A 130 13.42 4.44 -9.83
CA HIS A 130 14.05 5.71 -10.19
C HIS A 130 15.55 5.72 -9.87
N VAL A 131 15.99 5.05 -8.80
CA VAL A 131 17.42 4.91 -8.43
C VAL A 131 18.14 4.04 -9.47
N VAL A 132 17.57 2.86 -9.80
CA VAL A 132 18.17 1.96 -10.82
C VAL A 132 18.34 2.68 -12.17
N ALA A 133 17.32 3.41 -12.61
CA ALA A 133 17.37 4.15 -13.86
C ALA A 133 18.35 5.33 -13.81
N THR A 134 18.46 6.02 -12.67
CA THR A 134 19.45 7.07 -12.44
C THR A 134 20.88 6.53 -12.55
N GLU A 135 21.16 5.37 -11.96
CA GLU A 135 22.49 4.72 -12.05
C GLU A 135 22.78 4.28 -13.48
N ARG A 136 21.82 3.68 -14.19
CA ARG A 136 21.96 3.33 -15.62
C ARG A 136 22.35 4.53 -16.46
N HIS A 137 21.75 5.72 -16.20
CA HIS A 137 22.09 6.95 -16.91
C HIS A 137 23.54 7.39 -16.64
N ARG A 138 23.99 7.28 -15.39
CA ARG A 138 25.38 7.62 -15.01
C ARG A 138 26.39 6.66 -15.64
N ASP A 139 26.11 5.36 -15.59
CA ASP A 139 27.00 4.32 -16.14
C ASP A 139 27.14 4.41 -17.68
N ALA A 140 26.13 4.94 -18.33
CA ALA A 140 26.11 5.14 -19.79
C ALA A 140 26.66 6.51 -20.23
N ASP A 141 27.20 7.33 -19.33
CA ASP A 141 27.63 8.72 -19.60
C ASP A 141 26.52 9.54 -20.30
N GLY A 142 25.25 9.36 -19.86
CA GLY A 142 24.09 10.04 -20.44
C GLY A 142 24.15 11.56 -20.31
N LEU A 143 23.54 12.26 -21.27
CA LEU A 143 23.47 13.73 -21.23
C LEU A 143 22.31 14.21 -20.35
N GLY A 144 22.50 15.32 -19.67
CA GLY A 144 21.49 15.97 -18.85
C GLY A 144 21.52 15.52 -17.38
N ASP A 145 20.38 15.64 -16.69
CA ASP A 145 20.25 15.31 -15.27
C ASP A 145 19.90 13.83 -15.10
N PRO A 146 20.78 13.01 -14.49
CA PRO A 146 20.53 11.60 -14.22
C PRO A 146 19.28 11.36 -13.37
N GLN A 147 19.03 12.23 -12.39
CA GLN A 147 17.87 12.09 -11.49
C GLN A 147 16.56 12.29 -12.25
N LEU A 148 16.49 13.32 -13.10
CA LEU A 148 15.32 13.55 -13.94
C LEU A 148 15.06 12.39 -14.90
N PHE A 149 16.14 11.78 -15.45
CA PHE A 149 16.00 10.58 -16.27
C PHE A 149 15.39 9.42 -15.46
N GLY A 150 15.93 9.15 -14.26
CA GLY A 150 15.45 8.10 -13.37
C GLY A 150 13.98 8.28 -12.98
N ASP A 151 13.61 9.49 -12.54
CA ASP A 151 12.24 9.86 -12.20
C ASP A 151 11.29 9.66 -13.40
N SER A 152 11.71 10.09 -14.60
CA SER A 152 10.91 9.97 -15.82
C SER A 152 10.65 8.52 -16.20
N VAL A 153 11.66 7.66 -16.14
CA VAL A 153 11.50 6.21 -16.40
C VAL A 153 10.52 5.59 -15.40
N ALA A 154 10.65 5.91 -14.13
CA ALA A 154 9.77 5.38 -13.09
C ALA A 154 8.31 5.81 -13.32
N VAL A 155 8.06 7.09 -13.63
CA VAL A 155 6.71 7.59 -13.95
C VAL A 155 6.12 6.87 -15.16
N LEU A 156 6.89 6.66 -16.24
CA LEU A 156 6.40 5.97 -17.44
C LEU A 156 6.04 4.51 -17.18
N VAL A 157 6.82 3.78 -16.36
CA VAL A 157 6.46 2.40 -15.95
C VAL A 157 5.20 2.39 -15.09
N ALA A 158 5.06 3.36 -14.18
CA ALA A 158 3.87 3.51 -13.36
C ALA A 158 2.61 3.80 -14.21
N ASP A 159 2.72 4.67 -15.21
CA ASP A 159 1.62 5.00 -16.12
C ASP A 159 1.15 3.77 -16.91
N LEU A 160 2.08 2.92 -17.38
CA LEU A 160 1.72 1.65 -18.01
C LEU A 160 0.97 0.73 -17.05
N ALA A 161 1.45 0.60 -15.80
CA ALA A 161 0.77 -0.20 -14.79
C ALA A 161 -0.67 0.29 -14.52
N LEU A 162 -0.87 1.61 -14.42
CA LEU A 162 -2.21 2.20 -14.23
C LEU A 162 -3.12 1.98 -15.44
N SER A 163 -2.56 2.12 -16.67
CA SER A 163 -3.29 1.88 -17.92
C SER A 163 -3.80 0.45 -17.99
N GLU A 164 -2.92 -0.52 -17.77
CA GLU A 164 -3.26 -1.96 -17.81
C GLU A 164 -4.25 -2.35 -16.70
N ALA A 165 -4.11 -1.77 -15.50
CA ALA A 165 -5.10 -1.93 -14.43
C ALA A 165 -6.50 -1.48 -14.88
N GLY A 166 -6.58 -0.36 -15.58
CA GLY A 166 -7.83 0.17 -16.14
C GLY A 166 -8.43 -0.76 -17.21
N LEU A 167 -7.61 -1.34 -18.08
CA LEU A 167 -8.05 -2.28 -19.12
C LEU A 167 -8.62 -3.57 -18.51
N LEU A 168 -7.99 -4.11 -17.46
CA LEU A 168 -8.49 -5.30 -16.76
C LEU A 168 -9.87 -5.08 -16.12
N VAL A 169 -10.16 -3.87 -15.63
CA VAL A 169 -11.46 -3.54 -15.00
C VAL A 169 -12.49 -3.06 -16.01
N ALA A 170 -12.10 -2.62 -17.20
CA ALA A 170 -13.02 -2.06 -18.20
C ALA A 170 -14.25 -2.93 -18.51
N PRO A 171 -14.15 -4.28 -18.64
CA PRO A 171 -15.29 -5.14 -18.90
C PRO A 171 -16.12 -5.49 -17.65
N ALA A 172 -15.72 -5.05 -16.45
CA ALA A 172 -16.47 -5.32 -15.22
C ALA A 172 -17.84 -4.62 -15.17
N THR A 173 -18.69 -5.05 -14.25
CA THR A 173 -20.03 -4.49 -14.06
C THR A 173 -19.99 -3.00 -13.69
N PRO A 174 -21.05 -2.21 -14.00
CA PRO A 174 -21.07 -0.78 -13.67
C PRO A 174 -20.81 -0.46 -12.19
N PRO A 175 -21.35 -1.21 -11.20
CA PRO A 175 -21.02 -0.96 -9.79
C PRO A 175 -19.56 -1.17 -9.46
N VAL A 176 -18.92 -2.22 -10.00
CA VAL A 176 -17.47 -2.49 -9.82
C VAL A 176 -16.64 -1.33 -10.40
N ARG A 177 -16.94 -0.90 -11.63
CA ARG A 177 -16.24 0.25 -12.25
C ARG A 177 -16.43 1.55 -11.47
N ALA A 178 -17.61 1.78 -10.89
CA ALA A 178 -17.86 2.97 -10.08
C ALA A 178 -16.98 2.99 -8.82
N VAL A 179 -16.87 1.85 -8.12
CA VAL A 179 -16.01 1.73 -6.93
C VAL A 179 -14.54 1.76 -7.29
N TRP A 180 -14.12 1.15 -8.40
CA TRP A 180 -12.76 1.27 -8.93
C TRP A 180 -12.35 2.72 -9.15
N ARG A 181 -13.20 3.49 -9.86
CA ARG A 181 -12.97 4.93 -10.07
C ARG A 181 -12.88 5.69 -8.74
N LEU A 182 -13.80 5.42 -7.80
CA LEU A 182 -13.79 6.08 -6.49
C LEU A 182 -12.51 5.79 -5.73
N MET A 183 -12.06 4.52 -5.70
CA MET A 183 -10.82 4.09 -5.04
C MET A 183 -9.60 4.81 -5.65
N THR A 184 -9.50 4.87 -6.97
CA THR A 184 -8.40 5.55 -7.65
C THR A 184 -8.38 7.05 -7.33
N VAL A 185 -9.55 7.70 -7.31
CA VAL A 185 -9.66 9.13 -6.94
C VAL A 185 -9.28 9.35 -5.48
N GLU A 186 -9.75 8.51 -4.55
CA GLU A 186 -9.39 8.57 -3.13
C GLU A 186 -7.87 8.41 -2.93
N LEU A 187 -7.25 7.45 -3.63
CA LEU A 187 -5.81 7.22 -3.57
C LEU A 187 -5.01 8.45 -4.04
N VAL A 188 -5.37 9.01 -5.19
CA VAL A 188 -4.69 10.20 -5.77
C VAL A 188 -4.91 11.43 -4.90
N ASP A 189 -6.13 11.67 -4.39
CA ASP A 189 -6.42 12.77 -3.47
C ASP A 189 -5.64 12.63 -2.16
N GLY A 190 -5.57 11.40 -1.61
CA GLY A 190 -4.77 11.10 -0.42
C GLY A 190 -3.28 11.40 -0.62
N GLN A 191 -2.74 11.02 -1.77
CA GLN A 191 -1.34 11.32 -2.12
C GLN A 191 -1.11 12.83 -2.33
N LEU A 192 -2.04 13.53 -2.99
CA LEU A 192 -1.95 14.99 -3.14
C LEU A 192 -1.97 15.70 -1.79
N LEU A 193 -2.84 15.27 -0.87
CA LEU A 193 -2.88 15.82 0.49
C LEU A 193 -1.57 15.56 1.23
N ASP A 194 -0.99 14.36 1.12
CA ASP A 194 0.30 14.02 1.73
C ASP A 194 1.41 14.96 1.25
N VAL A 195 1.59 15.10 -0.06
CA VAL A 195 2.59 16.00 -0.68
C VAL A 195 2.37 17.45 -0.26
N THR A 196 1.13 17.95 -0.34
CA THR A 196 0.85 19.36 -0.06
C THR A 196 0.96 19.72 1.42
N HIS A 197 0.59 18.82 2.33
CA HIS A 197 0.68 19.04 3.77
C HIS A 197 2.11 18.86 4.28
N THR A 198 2.90 17.96 3.68
CA THR A 198 4.34 17.87 3.90
C THR A 198 5.02 19.18 3.53
N ALA A 199 4.82 19.66 2.30
CA ALA A 199 5.40 20.91 1.82
C ALA A 199 4.90 22.14 2.58
N GLY A 200 3.65 22.14 3.02
CA GLY A 200 3.02 23.24 3.78
C GLY A 200 3.26 23.18 5.28
N ARG A 201 3.96 22.16 5.79
CA ARG A 201 4.21 21.93 7.24
C ARG A 201 2.93 21.95 8.08
N ARG A 202 1.83 21.47 7.50
CA ARG A 202 0.52 21.49 8.17
C ARG A 202 0.32 20.23 9.00
N ARG A 203 -0.05 20.45 10.27
CA ARG A 203 -0.29 19.40 11.28
C ARG A 203 -1.73 19.55 11.79
N ASP A 204 -2.65 18.92 11.09
CA ASP A 204 -4.08 18.93 11.38
C ASP A 204 -4.59 17.48 11.42
N LEU A 205 -5.10 17.05 12.58
CA LEU A 205 -5.48 15.65 12.84
C LEU A 205 -6.57 15.16 11.86
N ALA A 206 -7.53 16.00 11.49
CA ALA A 206 -8.57 15.60 10.54
C ALA A 206 -8.00 15.31 9.17
N THR A 207 -7.04 16.11 8.72
CA THR A 207 -6.33 15.91 7.46
C THR A 207 -5.38 14.72 7.53
N SER A 208 -4.59 14.57 8.61
CA SER A 208 -3.71 13.40 8.79
C SER A 208 -4.50 12.08 8.75
N ARG A 209 -5.66 12.03 9.43
CA ARG A 209 -6.57 10.88 9.36
C ARG A 209 -7.15 10.66 7.96
N ARG A 210 -7.45 11.74 7.22
CA ARG A 210 -7.93 11.61 5.84
C ARG A 210 -6.86 11.06 4.90
N ILE A 211 -5.61 11.53 5.03
CA ILE A 211 -4.45 10.99 4.30
C ILE A 211 -4.30 9.49 4.61
N ALA A 212 -4.20 9.13 5.87
CA ALA A 212 -4.08 7.76 6.35
C ALA A 212 -5.19 6.85 5.78
N ARG A 213 -6.44 7.31 5.83
CA ARG A 213 -7.60 6.58 5.32
C ARG A 213 -7.58 6.40 3.79
N PHE A 214 -7.26 7.45 3.02
CA PHE A 214 -7.35 7.41 1.56
C PHE A 214 -6.10 6.83 0.92
N LYS A 215 -4.91 7.25 1.37
CA LYS A 215 -3.62 6.77 0.83
C LYS A 215 -3.34 5.32 1.23
N SER A 216 -3.72 4.89 2.45
CA SER A 216 -3.37 3.58 2.99
C SER A 216 -4.59 2.69 3.27
N GLY A 217 -5.50 3.10 4.14
CA GLY A 217 -6.56 2.24 4.69
C GLY A 217 -7.56 1.76 3.64
N ARG A 218 -8.26 2.68 2.99
CA ARG A 218 -9.33 2.32 2.04
C ARG A 218 -8.82 1.58 0.83
N TYR A 219 -7.77 2.06 0.21
CA TYR A 219 -7.25 1.45 -1.00
C TYR A 219 -6.60 0.08 -0.73
N THR A 220 -6.14 -0.16 0.50
CA THR A 220 -5.53 -1.45 0.86
C THR A 220 -6.55 -2.45 1.39
N ILE A 221 -7.52 -2.02 2.20
CA ILE A 221 -8.45 -2.89 2.93
C ILE A 221 -9.87 -2.76 2.40
N THR A 222 -10.49 -1.59 2.58
CA THR A 222 -11.93 -1.39 2.39
C THR A 222 -12.36 -1.60 0.95
N ARG A 223 -11.67 -0.99 -0.01
CA ARG A 223 -12.05 -1.03 -1.43
C ARG A 223 -11.81 -2.38 -2.09
N PRO A 224 -10.69 -3.10 -1.86
CA PRO A 224 -10.53 -4.46 -2.34
C PRO A 224 -11.63 -5.40 -1.83
N LEU A 225 -11.97 -5.35 -0.55
CA LEU A 225 -13.05 -6.13 0.05
C LEU A 225 -14.40 -5.81 -0.60
N GLN A 226 -14.71 -4.51 -0.77
CA GLN A 226 -15.93 -4.05 -1.44
C GLN A 226 -16.00 -4.49 -2.90
N LEU A 227 -14.91 -4.40 -3.65
CA LEU A 227 -14.84 -4.81 -5.06
C LEU A 227 -15.15 -6.30 -5.21
N GLY A 228 -14.55 -7.14 -4.37
CA GLY A 228 -14.84 -8.58 -4.36
C GLY A 228 -16.31 -8.88 -4.07
N ALA A 229 -16.90 -8.24 -3.06
CA ALA A 229 -18.30 -8.40 -2.72
C ALA A 229 -19.25 -7.94 -3.86
N LEU A 230 -18.90 -6.86 -4.56
CA LEU A 230 -19.66 -6.38 -5.72
C LEU A 230 -19.57 -7.35 -6.90
N VAL A 231 -18.40 -7.95 -7.16
CA VAL A 231 -18.23 -9.01 -8.16
C VAL A 231 -19.13 -10.20 -7.86
N ALA A 232 -19.28 -10.55 -6.58
CA ALA A 232 -20.20 -11.61 -6.16
C ALA A 232 -21.68 -11.22 -6.24
N GLY A 233 -22.02 -9.94 -6.43
CA GLY A 233 -23.38 -9.46 -6.42
C GLY A 233 -23.99 -9.32 -5.02
N ALA A 234 -23.18 -9.03 -4.01
CA ALA A 234 -23.63 -8.83 -2.64
C ALA A 234 -24.70 -7.74 -2.54
N ASP A 235 -25.66 -7.95 -1.66
CA ASP A 235 -26.75 -7.00 -1.42
C ASP A 235 -26.27 -5.71 -0.73
N PRO A 236 -27.03 -4.59 -0.83
CA PRO A 236 -26.61 -3.30 -0.28
C PRO A 236 -26.33 -3.32 1.23
N ALA A 237 -27.11 -4.10 2.01
CA ALA A 237 -26.94 -4.14 3.46
C ALA A 237 -25.64 -4.86 3.85
N ARG A 238 -25.25 -5.90 3.09
CA ARG A 238 -23.96 -6.57 3.26
C ARG A 238 -22.81 -5.66 2.86
N LEU A 239 -22.92 -4.94 1.75
CA LEU A 239 -21.92 -3.97 1.31
C LEU A 239 -21.71 -2.87 2.36
N GLU A 240 -22.77 -2.37 3.00
CA GLU A 240 -22.66 -1.38 4.07
C GLU A 240 -21.88 -1.91 5.27
N ARG A 241 -22.17 -3.15 5.73
CA ARG A 241 -21.43 -3.78 6.82
C ARG A 241 -19.94 -4.00 6.47
N LEU A 242 -19.66 -4.49 5.27
CA LEU A 242 -18.28 -4.68 4.80
C LEU A 242 -17.51 -3.37 4.70
N LEU A 243 -18.15 -2.28 4.28
CA LEU A 243 -17.54 -0.95 4.25
C LEU A 243 -17.22 -0.43 5.65
N ALA A 244 -18.18 -0.54 6.58
CA ALA A 244 -17.99 -0.10 7.96
C ALA A 244 -16.85 -0.87 8.63
N TRP A 245 -16.84 -2.19 8.49
CA TRP A 245 -15.77 -3.05 8.99
C TRP A 245 -14.43 -2.75 8.32
N GLY A 246 -14.42 -2.64 7.01
CA GLY A 246 -13.21 -2.31 6.24
C GLY A 246 -12.60 -0.97 6.62
N ASP A 247 -13.40 0.04 6.92
CA ASP A 247 -12.91 1.35 7.37
C ASP A 247 -12.28 1.26 8.78
N LEU A 248 -12.83 0.45 9.71
CA LEU A 248 -12.20 0.21 11.02
C LEU A 248 -10.82 -0.44 10.87
N VAL A 249 -10.75 -1.52 10.09
CA VAL A 249 -9.48 -2.26 9.87
C VAL A 249 -8.50 -1.42 9.06
N GLY A 250 -8.99 -0.67 8.09
CA GLY A 250 -8.19 0.25 7.29
C GLY A 250 -7.56 1.38 8.11
N ASP A 251 -8.32 1.96 9.04
CA ASP A 251 -7.81 2.98 9.96
C ASP A 251 -6.76 2.37 10.93
N ALA A 252 -6.99 1.16 11.46
CA ALA A 252 -6.01 0.45 12.28
C ALA A 252 -4.73 0.13 11.50
N PHE A 253 -4.88 -0.32 10.25
CA PHE A 253 -3.76 -0.60 9.34
C PHE A 253 -2.91 0.66 9.09
N ALA A 254 -3.55 1.79 8.84
CA ALA A 254 -2.86 3.05 8.56
C ALA A 254 -2.10 3.58 9.79
N VAL A 255 -2.69 3.53 10.99
CA VAL A 255 -1.98 3.90 12.23
C VAL A 255 -0.83 2.94 12.52
N ARG A 256 -0.98 1.63 12.23
CA ARG A 256 0.10 0.65 12.36
C ARG A 256 1.23 0.93 11.36
N ASP A 257 0.91 1.34 10.14
CA ASP A 257 1.91 1.73 9.12
C ASP A 257 2.69 2.97 9.57
N ASP A 258 2.02 3.99 10.10
CA ASP A 258 2.65 5.17 10.73
C ASP A 258 3.58 4.76 11.90
N LEU A 259 3.16 3.82 12.77
CA LEU A 259 4.00 3.29 13.86
C LEU A 259 5.28 2.63 13.32
N LEU A 260 5.15 1.83 12.26
CA LEU A 260 6.29 1.18 11.60
C LEU A 260 7.19 2.20 10.89
N GLY A 261 6.65 3.27 10.33
CA GLY A 261 7.41 4.37 9.74
C GLY A 261 8.27 5.11 10.75
N VAL A 262 7.86 5.14 12.03
CA VAL A 262 8.62 5.80 13.10
C VAL A 262 9.53 4.82 13.86
N TRP A 263 9.03 3.64 14.29
CA TRP A 263 9.76 2.72 15.18
C TRP A 263 9.97 1.32 14.60
N GLY A 264 9.63 1.10 13.32
CA GLY A 264 9.72 -0.23 12.71
C GLY A 264 11.17 -0.72 12.58
N ASP A 265 11.35 -2.03 12.72
CA ASP A 265 12.62 -2.68 12.47
C ASP A 265 12.94 -2.64 10.95
N PRO A 266 14.09 -2.07 10.53
CA PRO A 266 14.48 -2.03 9.13
C PRO A 266 14.55 -3.41 8.45
N GLU A 267 14.90 -4.48 9.19
CA GLU A 267 14.93 -5.84 8.66
C GLU A 267 13.52 -6.37 8.33
N VAL A 268 12.48 -5.84 9.00
CA VAL A 268 11.08 -6.23 8.81
C VAL A 268 10.37 -5.32 7.80
N THR A 269 10.64 -4.01 7.87
CA THR A 269 9.96 -2.99 7.04
C THR A 269 10.61 -2.81 5.67
N GLY A 270 11.90 -3.14 5.55
CA GLY A 270 12.69 -2.87 4.34
C GLY A 270 13.01 -1.39 4.10
N LYS A 271 12.77 -0.52 5.12
CA LYS A 271 13.07 0.92 5.12
C LYS A 271 13.77 1.28 6.42
N PRO A 272 14.60 2.35 6.46
CA PRO A 272 15.18 2.87 7.69
C PRO A 272 14.09 3.25 8.70
N ALA A 273 14.34 3.03 9.99
CA ALA A 273 13.45 3.51 11.05
C ALA A 273 13.45 5.05 11.07
N GLY A 274 12.27 5.66 11.18
CA GLY A 274 12.14 7.12 11.27
C GLY A 274 12.13 7.85 9.92
N ASP A 275 11.99 7.15 8.80
CA ASP A 275 11.87 7.76 7.46
C ASP A 275 10.76 8.81 7.41
N ASP A 276 9.60 8.53 8.04
CA ASP A 276 8.48 9.47 8.09
C ASP A 276 8.81 10.76 8.87
N LEU A 277 9.70 10.66 9.87
CA LEU A 277 10.18 11.83 10.63
C LEU A 277 11.21 12.62 9.81
N LEU A 278 12.08 11.94 9.08
CA LEU A 278 13.05 12.60 8.18
C LEU A 278 12.33 13.37 7.07
N ALA A 279 11.29 12.79 6.51
CA ALA A 279 10.47 13.40 5.47
C ALA A 279 9.47 14.45 6.01
N GLY A 280 9.29 14.52 7.34
CA GLY A 280 8.31 15.42 7.95
C GLY A 280 6.88 15.14 7.49
N LYS A 281 6.51 13.86 7.29
CA LYS A 281 5.19 13.48 6.79
C LYS A 281 4.06 13.87 7.74
N PRO A 282 2.89 14.29 7.21
CA PRO A 282 1.73 14.70 8.01
C PRO A 282 0.98 13.50 8.60
N THR A 283 1.70 12.60 9.28
CA THR A 283 1.13 11.41 9.91
C THR A 283 0.29 11.76 11.13
N VAL A 284 -0.58 10.85 11.53
CA VAL A 284 -1.36 10.97 12.77
C VAL A 284 -0.42 11.07 13.98
N LEU A 285 0.67 10.29 13.98
CA LEU A 285 1.66 10.27 15.05
C LEU A 285 2.39 11.61 15.19
N LEU A 286 2.83 12.20 14.08
CA LEU A 286 3.51 13.49 14.12
C LEU A 286 2.56 14.62 14.56
N THR A 287 1.29 14.55 14.17
CA THR A 287 0.27 15.48 14.68
C THR A 287 0.07 15.35 16.19
N TRP A 288 -0.01 14.12 16.73
CA TRP A 288 -0.06 13.91 18.17
C TRP A 288 1.22 14.36 18.88
N ALA A 289 2.39 14.20 18.27
CA ALA A 289 3.64 14.71 18.81
C ALA A 289 3.59 16.24 19.00
N HIS A 290 3.03 16.98 18.04
CA HIS A 290 2.80 18.45 18.17
C HIS A 290 1.87 18.81 19.32
N GLU A 291 0.89 17.97 19.65
CA GLU A 291 -0.03 18.19 20.78
C GLU A 291 0.61 17.82 22.13
N MET A 292 1.39 16.74 22.18
CA MET A 292 1.77 16.08 23.42
C MET A 292 3.21 16.38 23.90
N LEU A 293 4.12 16.74 22.99
CA LEU A 293 5.51 16.98 23.37
C LEU A 293 5.67 18.24 24.23
N PRO A 294 6.46 18.17 25.32
CA PRO A 294 6.73 19.31 26.17
C PRO A 294 7.55 20.38 25.44
N THR A 295 7.47 21.62 25.93
CA THR A 295 8.09 22.80 25.30
C THR A 295 9.58 22.63 25.01
N HIS A 296 10.33 21.93 25.88
CA HIS A 296 11.77 21.72 25.68
C HIS A 296 12.12 20.77 24.51
N ALA A 297 11.17 19.92 24.08
CA ALA A 297 11.34 19.02 22.93
C ALA A 297 10.85 19.63 21.61
N ARG A 298 10.17 20.78 21.64
CA ARG A 298 9.66 21.47 20.42
C ARG A 298 10.72 21.77 19.37
N PRO A 299 11.97 22.13 19.71
CA PRO A 299 13.01 22.32 18.70
C PRO A 299 13.27 21.09 17.81
N LEU A 300 12.98 19.87 18.30
CA LEU A 300 13.08 18.65 17.49
C LEU A 300 11.92 18.56 16.47
N LEU A 301 10.71 18.95 16.86
CA LEU A 301 9.59 19.04 15.93
C LEU A 301 9.80 20.12 14.87
N ASP A 302 10.31 21.28 15.26
CA ASP A 302 10.64 22.36 14.33
C ASP A 302 11.73 21.90 13.32
N ALA A 303 12.71 21.13 13.77
CA ALA A 303 13.73 20.55 12.90
C ALA A 303 13.16 19.48 11.95
N CYS A 304 12.20 18.67 12.44
CA CYS A 304 11.47 17.71 11.63
C CYS A 304 10.65 18.42 10.53
N ASP A 305 9.86 19.42 10.91
CA ASP A 305 9.03 20.19 9.98
C ASP A 305 9.87 20.96 8.95
N ASP A 306 11.07 21.35 9.30
CA ASP A 306 12.01 22.05 8.41
C ASP A 306 12.84 21.11 7.53
N GLY A 307 12.68 19.77 7.65
CA GLY A 307 13.50 18.80 6.95
C GLY A 307 15.00 18.88 7.33
N ARG A 308 15.28 19.27 8.58
CA ARG A 308 16.64 19.48 9.09
C ARG A 308 17.07 18.42 10.12
N LEU A 309 16.25 17.36 10.32
CA LEU A 309 16.67 16.26 11.17
C LEU A 309 17.81 15.47 10.51
N ASP A 310 18.78 15.11 11.31
CA ASP A 310 19.73 14.05 11.01
C ASP A 310 19.36 12.76 11.77
N ALA A 311 20.12 11.71 11.59
CA ALA A 311 19.87 10.42 12.25
C ALA A 311 19.82 10.52 13.79
N ASP A 312 20.66 11.38 14.38
CA ASP A 312 20.69 11.63 15.83
C ASP A 312 19.43 12.40 16.28
N GLY A 313 19.01 13.37 15.48
CA GLY A 313 17.76 14.12 15.67
C GLY A 313 16.54 13.21 15.61
N VAL A 314 16.49 12.26 14.67
CA VAL A 314 15.44 11.24 14.57
C VAL A 314 15.37 10.42 15.86
N ALA A 315 16.50 9.84 16.30
CA ALA A 315 16.53 9.03 17.53
C ALA A 315 16.08 9.82 18.77
N ARG A 316 16.45 11.08 18.86
CA ARG A 316 16.03 11.97 19.96
C ARG A 316 14.54 12.32 19.88
N LEU A 317 13.99 12.53 18.67
CA LEU A 317 12.56 12.80 18.50
C LEU A 317 11.74 11.55 18.81
N GLN A 318 12.16 10.36 18.34
CA GLN A 318 11.53 9.08 18.70
C GLN A 318 11.45 8.88 20.22
N ALA A 319 12.58 9.09 20.94
CA ALA A 319 12.62 8.98 22.40
C ALA A 319 11.70 10.01 23.08
N ALA A 320 11.63 11.24 22.57
CA ALA A 320 10.77 12.28 23.11
C ALA A 320 9.28 11.96 22.88
N MET A 321 8.91 11.43 21.70
CA MET A 321 7.56 10.98 21.38
C MET A 321 7.14 9.81 22.27
N GLU A 322 8.04 8.85 22.50
CA GLU A 322 7.80 7.71 23.38
C GLU A 322 7.59 8.16 24.83
N ALA A 323 8.49 9.03 25.35
CA ALA A 323 8.38 9.59 26.70
C ALA A 323 7.11 10.46 26.89
N ALA A 324 6.59 11.06 25.84
CA ALA A 324 5.34 11.83 25.86
C ALA A 324 4.07 10.95 25.71
N GLY A 325 4.22 9.63 25.51
CA GLY A 325 3.09 8.69 25.37
C GLY A 325 2.45 8.65 23.97
N VAL A 326 3.11 9.19 22.93
CA VAL A 326 2.58 9.17 21.55
C VAL A 326 2.48 7.73 21.04
N ARG A 327 3.51 6.92 21.30
CA ARG A 327 3.51 5.50 20.89
C ARG A 327 2.41 4.72 21.60
N GLU A 328 2.26 4.89 22.91
CA GLU A 328 1.21 4.24 23.70
C GLU A 328 -0.20 4.61 23.18
N ARG A 329 -0.45 5.90 22.90
CA ARG A 329 -1.71 6.38 22.32
C ARG A 329 -2.01 5.71 20.97
N ALA A 330 -1.00 5.51 20.13
CA ALA A 330 -1.15 4.88 18.82
C ALA A 330 -1.45 3.37 18.95
N GLU A 331 -0.74 2.67 19.86
CA GLU A 331 -1.02 1.26 20.16
C GLU A 331 -2.44 1.07 20.71
N ASP A 332 -2.88 1.93 21.62
CA ASP A 332 -4.23 1.91 22.19
C ASP A 332 -5.31 2.14 21.09
N GLU A 333 -5.06 3.06 20.15
CA GLU A 333 -5.98 3.29 19.04
C GLU A 333 -6.06 2.08 18.11
N VAL A 334 -4.93 1.45 17.77
CA VAL A 334 -4.90 0.22 16.97
C VAL A 334 -5.65 -0.91 17.70
N ALA A 335 -5.39 -1.11 18.99
CA ALA A 335 -6.05 -2.14 19.79
C ALA A 335 -7.57 -1.90 19.84
N ARG A 336 -8.00 -0.68 20.10
CA ARG A 336 -9.43 -0.30 20.15
C ARG A 336 -10.15 -0.58 18.81
N LEU A 337 -9.52 -0.22 17.68
CA LEU A 337 -10.07 -0.46 16.34
C LEU A 337 -10.13 -1.95 16.02
N ALA A 338 -9.09 -2.70 16.38
CA ALA A 338 -9.02 -4.15 16.19
C ALA A 338 -10.07 -4.89 17.02
N GLU A 339 -10.27 -4.51 18.26
CA GLU A 339 -11.32 -5.08 19.13
C GLU A 339 -12.72 -4.80 18.57
N GLN A 340 -12.97 -3.59 18.05
CA GLN A 340 -14.25 -3.28 17.40
C GLN A 340 -14.43 -4.12 16.14
N ALA A 341 -13.41 -4.24 15.29
CA ALA A 341 -13.46 -5.07 14.10
C ALA A 341 -13.70 -6.55 14.43
N HIS A 342 -13.13 -7.07 15.51
CA HIS A 342 -13.39 -8.44 15.99
C HIS A 342 -14.86 -8.64 16.41
N ARG A 343 -15.45 -7.67 17.13
CA ARG A 343 -16.87 -7.75 17.51
C ARG A 343 -17.82 -7.76 16.32
N ASP A 344 -17.48 -6.99 15.27
CA ASP A 344 -18.35 -6.81 14.11
C ASP A 344 -18.17 -7.91 13.04
N LEU A 345 -17.21 -8.82 13.23
CA LEU A 345 -16.82 -9.82 12.22
C LEU A 345 -17.96 -10.79 11.87
N GLU A 346 -18.67 -11.33 12.85
CA GLU A 346 -19.77 -12.28 12.67
C GLU A 346 -20.92 -11.70 11.83
N ALA A 347 -21.07 -10.37 11.83
CA ALA A 347 -22.11 -9.67 11.07
C ALA A 347 -21.82 -9.59 9.56
N LEU A 348 -20.61 -9.92 9.11
CA LEU A 348 -20.19 -9.77 7.71
C LEU A 348 -20.83 -10.83 6.79
N GLY A 349 -21.00 -12.05 7.28
CA GLY A 349 -21.62 -13.14 6.51
C GLY A 349 -21.29 -14.53 7.05
N PRO A 350 -21.94 -15.56 6.58
CA PRO A 350 -21.85 -16.92 7.11
C PRO A 350 -20.73 -17.75 6.42
N ASP A 351 -19.58 -17.16 6.09
CA ASP A 351 -18.44 -17.90 5.52
C ASP A 351 -17.35 -18.07 6.60
N PRO A 352 -17.21 -19.27 7.20
CA PRO A 352 -16.24 -19.50 8.29
C PRO A 352 -14.77 -19.30 7.86
N ALA A 353 -14.42 -19.62 6.61
CA ALA A 353 -13.06 -19.45 6.11
C ALA A 353 -12.73 -17.96 5.93
N ALA A 354 -13.68 -17.17 5.42
CA ALA A 354 -13.53 -15.73 5.34
C ALA A 354 -13.45 -15.09 6.73
N GLU A 355 -14.28 -15.54 7.68
CA GLU A 355 -14.25 -15.04 9.05
C GLU A 355 -12.92 -15.31 9.72
N GLU A 356 -12.37 -16.53 9.62
CA GLU A 356 -11.07 -16.90 10.16
C GLU A 356 -9.94 -16.06 9.54
N ALA A 357 -9.91 -15.94 8.21
CA ALA A 357 -8.91 -15.16 7.49
C ALA A 357 -8.94 -13.68 7.86
N LEU A 358 -10.13 -13.09 7.98
CA LEU A 358 -10.27 -11.69 8.36
C LEU A 358 -9.95 -11.46 9.84
N ARG A 359 -10.23 -12.44 10.72
CA ARG A 359 -9.80 -12.42 12.12
C ARG A 359 -8.28 -12.42 12.23
N ASP A 360 -7.60 -13.27 11.48
CA ASP A 360 -6.15 -13.34 11.47
C ASP A 360 -5.51 -12.07 10.86
N LEU A 361 -6.15 -11.48 9.86
CA LEU A 361 -5.73 -10.19 9.33
C LEU A 361 -5.76 -9.12 10.43
N VAL A 362 -6.87 -8.99 11.16
CA VAL A 362 -7.00 -8.02 12.27
C VAL A 362 -5.94 -8.29 13.34
N ALA A 363 -5.74 -9.54 13.72
CA ALA A 363 -4.69 -9.93 14.66
C ALA A 363 -3.30 -9.57 14.15
N SER A 364 -3.02 -9.80 12.86
CA SER A 364 -1.73 -9.45 12.25
C SER A 364 -1.46 -7.94 12.23
N ILE A 365 -2.49 -7.11 12.08
CA ILE A 365 -2.40 -5.65 12.15
C ILE A 365 -2.18 -5.20 13.59
N ALA A 366 -2.97 -5.71 14.54
CA ALA A 366 -2.90 -5.33 15.93
C ALA A 366 -1.56 -5.71 16.60
N TRP A 367 -1.00 -6.88 16.25
CA TRP A 367 0.17 -7.48 16.90
C TRP A 367 1.42 -7.54 16.01
N ARG A 368 1.45 -6.82 14.92
CA ARG A 368 2.65 -6.71 14.07
C ARG A 368 3.76 -6.09 14.93
N ALA A 369 4.80 -6.88 15.22
CA ALA A 369 5.93 -6.41 15.99
C ALA A 369 6.57 -5.19 15.29
N SER A 370 6.67 -4.12 16.05
CA SER A 370 7.45 -2.94 15.68
C SER A 370 8.93 -3.24 15.86
#